data_470bc282a77c3b30eca3acdc6e78e798
#
_entry.id   470bc282a77c3b30eca3acdc6e78e798
#
_cell.length_a   1.000
_cell.length_b   1.000
_cell.length_c   1.000
_cell.angle_alpha   90.00
_cell.angle_beta   90.00
_cell.angle_gamma   90.00
#
_symmetry.space_group_name_H-M   'P 1'
#
loop_
_entity.id
_entity.type
_entity.pdbx_description
1 polymer ?
#
loop_
_entity_poly.entity_id
_entity_poly.type
_entity_poly.pdbx_seq_one_letter_code
_entity_poly.pdbx_strand_id
1 'polypeptide(L)'
;MTVHVDDGPRGVSAAAAKGNITIIVDVLRFSSTVATAIANGFTIIPCGTMAEAGEISRRTGAPVSGKTGAAEYSLSPLDYLNPRNPEEVILVSPNGAACAQAASGEAPCFIGCFLNARTLARVIGGLARDLNRDVTLIAAGEVQEDQEDDLQTRRFAIEDYLGCGFILTELRMELTAEAELCRRSSRPR
;
A
#
# COMPACT_ATOMS: atom_id res chain seq x y z
N MET A 1 19.40 -9.19 -7.62
CA MET A 1 18.09 -8.59 -7.28
C MET A 1 18.14 -8.17 -5.84
N THR A 2 17.99 -6.89 -5.62
CA THR A 2 18.17 -6.22 -4.33
C THR A 2 16.84 -5.62 -3.86
N VAL A 3 16.64 -5.56 -2.55
CA VAL A 3 15.44 -4.95 -1.95
C VAL A 3 15.81 -3.60 -1.38
N HIS A 4 15.02 -2.61 -1.72
CA HIS A 4 15.12 -1.22 -1.28
C HIS A 4 13.95 -0.85 -0.36
N VAL A 5 14.11 0.22 0.41
CA VAL A 5 13.03 0.88 1.15
C VAL A 5 13.04 2.36 0.77
N ASP A 6 11.85 2.91 0.54
CA ASP A 6 11.64 4.32 0.22
C ASP A 6 10.31 4.78 0.84
N ASP A 7 9.89 6.02 0.65
CA ASP A 7 8.67 6.55 1.22
C ASP A 7 7.82 7.35 0.22
N GLY A 8 6.53 7.39 0.48
CA GLY A 8 5.53 8.21 -0.20
C GLY A 8 5.45 8.03 -1.72
N PRO A 9 4.62 8.84 -2.41
CA PRO A 9 4.40 8.74 -3.85
C PRO A 9 5.65 9.01 -4.70
N ARG A 10 6.59 9.81 -4.19
CA ARG A 10 7.87 10.07 -4.88
C ARG A 10 8.74 8.83 -4.92
N GLY A 11 8.82 8.08 -3.82
CA GLY A 11 9.51 6.80 -3.76
C GLY A 11 8.88 5.79 -4.72
N VAL A 12 7.53 5.75 -4.81
CA VAL A 12 6.82 4.92 -5.79
C VAL A 12 7.24 5.26 -7.21
N SER A 13 7.19 6.55 -7.57
CA SER A 13 7.56 7.00 -8.91
C SER A 13 9.03 6.69 -9.24
N ALA A 14 9.94 6.84 -8.28
CA ALA A 14 11.35 6.52 -8.43
C ALA A 14 11.57 5.00 -8.63
N ALA A 15 10.85 4.16 -7.90
CA ALA A 15 10.89 2.71 -8.05
C ALA A 15 10.33 2.27 -9.42
N ALA A 16 9.20 2.85 -9.84
CA ALA A 16 8.57 2.57 -11.13
C ALA A 16 9.49 2.96 -12.30
N ALA A 17 10.16 4.11 -12.22
CA ALA A 17 11.12 4.54 -13.24
C ALA A 17 12.32 3.59 -13.41
N LYS A 18 12.67 2.84 -12.36
CA LYS A 18 13.69 1.78 -12.40
C LYS A 18 13.13 0.43 -12.85
N GLY A 19 11.82 0.31 -13.02
CA GLY A 19 11.14 -0.95 -13.32
C GLY A 19 11.08 -1.92 -12.14
N ASN A 20 11.28 -1.45 -10.91
CA ASN A 20 11.24 -2.28 -9.71
C ASN A 20 9.82 -2.78 -9.43
N ILE A 21 9.72 -3.95 -8.81
CA ILE A 21 8.47 -4.40 -8.19
C ILE A 21 8.24 -3.54 -6.95
N THR A 22 7.08 -2.91 -6.84
CA THR A 22 6.77 -2.01 -5.74
C THR A 22 5.80 -2.67 -4.74
N ILE A 23 6.06 -2.50 -3.44
CA ILE A 23 5.17 -2.94 -2.36
C ILE A 23 4.82 -1.71 -1.52
N ILE A 24 3.56 -1.30 -1.55
CA ILE A 24 3.05 -0.16 -0.77
C ILE A 24 2.61 -0.66 0.60
N VAL A 25 3.04 0.01 1.64
CA VAL A 25 2.74 -0.30 3.05
C VAL A 25 2.14 0.93 3.73
N ASP A 26 0.85 0.84 4.05
CA ASP A 26 0.05 1.79 4.85
C ASP A 26 -0.72 0.94 5.87
N VAL A 27 -0.10 0.68 7.01
CA VAL A 27 -0.61 -0.30 7.98
C VAL A 27 -1.92 0.17 8.61
N LEU A 28 -2.00 1.46 8.94
CA LEU A 28 -3.15 2.07 9.59
C LEU A 28 -3.75 3.21 8.73
N ARG A 29 -4.56 2.80 7.71
CA ARG A 29 -5.24 1.50 7.65
C ARG A 29 -5.38 0.94 6.24
N PHE A 30 -4.95 1.64 5.20
CA PHE A 30 -5.26 1.30 3.81
C PHE A 30 -4.83 -0.14 3.45
N SER A 31 -3.56 -0.50 3.70
CA SER A 31 -3.06 -1.83 3.33
C SER A 31 -3.74 -2.96 4.07
N SER A 32 -4.04 -2.76 5.37
CA SER A 32 -4.77 -3.76 6.16
C SER A 32 -6.20 -3.95 5.65
N THR A 33 -6.85 -2.85 5.24
CA THR A 33 -8.19 -2.90 4.66
C THR A 33 -8.20 -3.59 3.30
N VAL A 34 -7.26 -3.23 2.40
CA VAL A 34 -7.14 -3.87 1.08
C VAL A 34 -6.88 -5.36 1.22
N ALA A 35 -5.94 -5.78 2.09
CA ALA A 35 -5.64 -7.18 2.31
C ALA A 35 -6.86 -7.96 2.81
N THR A 36 -7.64 -7.39 3.74
CA THR A 36 -8.87 -8.00 4.26
C THR A 36 -9.96 -8.06 3.17
N ALA A 37 -10.17 -6.98 2.44
CA ALA A 37 -11.20 -6.89 1.41
C ALA A 37 -10.95 -7.93 0.29
N ILE A 38 -9.74 -7.98 -0.25
CA ILE A 38 -9.37 -8.94 -1.30
C ILE A 38 -9.51 -10.38 -0.81
N ALA A 39 -9.12 -10.68 0.43
CA ALA A 39 -9.27 -12.02 1.01
C ALA A 39 -10.74 -12.45 1.12
N ASN A 40 -11.68 -11.51 1.17
CA ASN A 40 -13.12 -11.75 1.21
C ASN A 40 -13.81 -11.52 -0.15
N GLY A 41 -13.06 -11.44 -1.25
CA GLY A 41 -13.57 -11.42 -2.61
C GLY A 41 -13.94 -10.04 -3.18
N PHE A 42 -13.66 -8.95 -2.45
CA PHE A 42 -13.86 -7.59 -2.98
C PHE A 42 -12.80 -7.21 -4.01
N THR A 43 -13.18 -6.33 -4.92
CA THR A 43 -12.26 -5.58 -5.78
C THR A 43 -12.11 -4.17 -5.23
N ILE A 44 -10.87 -3.70 -5.04
CA ILE A 44 -10.62 -2.35 -4.53
C ILE A 44 -10.08 -1.45 -5.63
N ILE A 45 -10.75 -0.31 -5.82
CA ILE A 45 -10.28 0.78 -6.67
C ILE A 45 -9.64 1.83 -5.75
N PRO A 46 -8.30 1.94 -5.72
CA PRO A 46 -7.64 2.91 -4.87
C PRO A 46 -7.84 4.33 -5.41
N CYS A 47 -8.13 5.28 -4.51
CA CYS A 47 -8.34 6.68 -4.87
C CYS A 47 -7.74 7.62 -3.82
N GLY A 48 -6.95 8.61 -4.25
CA GLY A 48 -6.27 9.55 -3.36
C GLY A 48 -7.21 10.64 -2.80
N THR A 49 -8.29 10.99 -3.52
CA THR A 49 -9.17 12.10 -3.16
C THR A 49 -10.66 11.76 -3.29
N MET A 50 -11.50 12.42 -2.48
CA MET A 50 -12.96 12.27 -2.58
C MET A 50 -13.53 12.81 -3.89
N ALA A 51 -12.93 13.85 -4.47
CA ALA A 51 -13.38 14.43 -5.72
C ALA A 51 -13.25 13.43 -6.88
N GLU A 52 -12.07 12.83 -7.02
CA GLU A 52 -11.78 11.80 -8.02
C GLU A 52 -12.63 10.53 -7.79
N ALA A 53 -12.81 10.11 -6.53
CA ALA A 53 -13.66 8.99 -6.17
C ALA A 53 -15.11 9.19 -6.63
N GLY A 54 -15.66 10.40 -6.50
CA GLY A 54 -16.98 10.75 -7.00
C GLY A 54 -17.10 10.65 -8.53
N GLU A 55 -16.05 10.96 -9.27
CA GLU A 55 -16.01 10.81 -10.72
C GLU A 55 -15.97 9.34 -11.15
N ILE A 56 -15.15 8.52 -10.48
CA ILE A 56 -15.07 7.09 -10.71
C ILE A 56 -16.42 6.43 -10.40
N SER A 57 -17.04 6.76 -9.26
CA SER A 57 -18.34 6.22 -8.84
C SER A 57 -19.45 6.52 -9.85
N ARG A 58 -19.49 7.73 -10.39
CA ARG A 58 -20.47 8.10 -11.44
C ARG A 58 -20.32 7.26 -12.72
N ARG A 59 -19.11 6.81 -13.05
CA ARG A 59 -18.83 5.98 -14.23
C ARG A 59 -19.10 4.49 -14.00
N THR A 60 -18.72 3.99 -12.83
CA THR A 60 -18.71 2.55 -12.55
C THR A 60 -19.92 2.07 -11.76
N GLY A 61 -20.57 2.98 -11.02
CA GLY A 61 -21.61 2.63 -10.05
C GLY A 61 -21.04 2.10 -8.72
N ALA A 62 -19.72 1.95 -8.59
CA ALA A 62 -19.08 1.42 -7.39
C ALA A 62 -19.27 2.38 -6.19
N PRO A 63 -19.59 1.86 -4.99
CA PRO A 63 -19.70 2.67 -3.78
C PRO A 63 -18.36 3.27 -3.37
N VAL A 64 -18.42 4.49 -2.82
CA VAL A 64 -17.23 5.20 -2.31
C VAL A 64 -17.12 4.98 -0.81
N SER A 65 -15.93 4.64 -0.34
CA SER A 65 -15.67 4.57 1.10
C SER A 65 -15.77 5.94 1.76
N GLY A 66 -16.33 5.97 2.95
CA GLY A 66 -16.55 7.19 3.71
C GLY A 66 -16.00 7.11 5.14
N LYS A 67 -16.56 7.93 6.04
CA LYS A 67 -16.20 7.89 7.46
C LYS A 67 -16.68 6.59 8.10
N THR A 68 -15.84 5.99 8.94
CA THR A 68 -16.16 4.79 9.72
C THR A 68 -17.44 5.00 10.53
N GLY A 69 -18.39 4.09 10.40
CA GLY A 69 -19.69 4.15 11.08
C GLY A 69 -20.73 5.07 10.42
N ALA A 70 -20.40 5.79 9.35
CA ALA A 70 -21.32 6.68 8.64
C ALA A 70 -21.58 6.23 7.19
N ALA A 71 -20.72 5.40 6.63
CA ALA A 71 -20.84 4.80 5.30
C ALA A 71 -20.84 3.29 5.41
N GLU A 72 -21.34 2.60 4.39
CA GLU A 72 -21.33 1.13 4.30
C GLU A 72 -19.90 0.58 4.31
N TYR A 73 -19.00 1.24 3.59
CA TYR A 73 -17.58 0.93 3.54
C TYR A 73 -16.73 2.11 4.01
N SER A 74 -15.65 1.82 4.72
CA SER A 74 -14.68 2.81 5.17
C SER A 74 -13.25 2.27 5.07
N LEU A 75 -12.28 2.99 5.65
CA LEU A 75 -10.92 2.46 5.85
C LEU A 75 -10.84 1.43 7.00
N SER A 76 -11.95 0.96 7.54
CA SER A 76 -11.97 -0.10 8.56
C SER A 76 -11.95 -1.48 7.90
N PRO A 77 -10.97 -2.35 8.19
CA PRO A 77 -11.01 -3.73 7.70
C PRO A 77 -12.26 -4.49 8.12
N LEU A 78 -12.90 -4.09 9.20
CA LEU A 78 -14.10 -4.76 9.74
C LEU A 78 -15.30 -4.68 8.78
N ASP A 79 -15.37 -3.64 7.94
CA ASP A 79 -16.46 -3.45 6.99
C ASP A 79 -16.42 -4.50 5.85
N TYR A 80 -15.29 -5.21 5.71
CA TYR A 80 -15.02 -6.18 4.63
C TYR A 80 -14.99 -7.64 5.10
N LEU A 81 -15.30 -7.92 6.38
CA LEU A 81 -15.22 -9.29 6.92
C LEU A 81 -16.33 -10.21 6.45
N ASN A 82 -17.53 -9.66 6.17
CA ASN A 82 -18.72 -10.44 5.85
C ASN A 82 -19.39 -9.90 4.58
N PRO A 83 -18.81 -10.16 3.40
CA PRO A 83 -19.42 -9.71 2.15
C PRO A 83 -20.76 -10.43 1.92
N ARG A 84 -21.84 -9.66 1.79
CA ARG A 84 -23.13 -10.21 1.34
C ARG A 84 -23.09 -10.50 -0.15
N ASN A 85 -22.50 -9.60 -0.92
CA ASN A 85 -22.12 -9.74 -2.32
C ASN A 85 -20.79 -9.02 -2.51
N PRO A 86 -19.69 -9.75 -2.79
CA PRO A 86 -18.41 -9.10 -3.08
C PRO A 86 -18.58 -8.16 -4.27
N GLU A 87 -18.18 -6.91 -4.11
CA GLU A 87 -18.32 -5.86 -5.11
C GLU A 87 -17.05 -5.04 -5.27
N GLU A 88 -17.04 -4.19 -6.27
CA GLU A 88 -16.02 -3.17 -6.39
C GLU A 88 -16.30 -2.04 -5.39
N VAL A 89 -15.29 -1.63 -4.65
CA VAL A 89 -15.36 -0.50 -3.72
C VAL A 89 -14.24 0.50 -4.01
N ILE A 90 -14.59 1.78 -4.14
CA ILE A 90 -13.62 2.85 -4.27
C ILE A 90 -13.12 3.21 -2.87
N LEU A 91 -11.90 2.83 -2.57
CA LEU A 91 -11.28 3.05 -1.27
C LEU A 91 -10.42 4.31 -1.28
N VAL A 92 -10.88 5.34 -0.54
CA VAL A 92 -10.21 6.64 -0.50
C VAL A 92 -9.21 6.70 0.64
N SER A 93 -7.95 6.99 0.31
CA SER A 93 -6.88 7.27 1.26
C SER A 93 -5.87 8.25 0.66
N PRO A 94 -5.59 9.38 1.31
CA PRO A 94 -4.57 10.33 0.83
C PRO A 94 -3.15 9.77 0.96
N ASN A 95 -2.97 8.66 1.68
CA ASN A 95 -1.69 8.02 1.91
C ASN A 95 -1.49 6.80 0.99
N GLY A 96 -1.98 5.63 1.39
CA GLY A 96 -1.76 4.38 0.67
C GLY A 96 -2.40 4.34 -0.72
N ALA A 97 -3.64 4.86 -0.89
CA ALA A 97 -4.27 4.89 -2.20
C ALA A 97 -3.58 5.87 -3.16
N ALA A 98 -3.13 7.03 -2.67
CA ALA A 98 -2.34 7.96 -3.47
C ALA A 98 -1.00 7.33 -3.93
N CYS A 99 -0.34 6.55 -3.06
CA CYS A 99 0.82 5.76 -3.45
C CYS A 99 0.48 4.72 -4.53
N ALA A 100 -0.67 4.04 -4.39
CA ALA A 100 -1.10 3.05 -5.39
C ALA A 100 -1.39 3.68 -6.76
N GLN A 101 -1.97 4.87 -6.79
CA GLN A 101 -2.17 5.63 -8.04
C GLN A 101 -0.85 6.09 -8.66
N ALA A 102 0.13 6.49 -7.84
CA ALA A 102 1.46 6.87 -8.33
C ALA A 102 2.24 5.70 -8.93
N ALA A 103 1.86 4.46 -8.63
CA ALA A 103 2.43 3.24 -9.20
C ALA A 103 1.91 2.93 -10.62
N SER A 104 1.14 3.84 -11.24
CA SER A 104 0.62 3.67 -12.60
C SER A 104 1.76 3.43 -13.60
N GLY A 105 1.78 2.26 -14.24
CA GLY A 105 2.83 1.86 -15.18
C GLY A 105 2.90 0.35 -15.38
N GLU A 106 3.89 -0.11 -16.12
CA GLU A 106 4.10 -1.53 -16.43
C GLU A 106 4.74 -2.33 -15.29
N ALA A 107 5.29 -1.66 -14.26
CA ALA A 107 5.94 -2.32 -13.16
C ALA A 107 4.89 -2.90 -12.17
N PRO A 108 5.02 -4.16 -11.74
CA PRO A 108 4.09 -4.75 -10.80
C PRO A 108 4.07 -4.00 -9.47
N CYS A 109 2.85 -3.68 -8.98
CA CYS A 109 2.62 -3.03 -7.70
C CYS A 109 1.74 -3.90 -6.80
N PHE A 110 2.12 -4.03 -5.54
CA PHE A 110 1.46 -4.84 -4.53
C PHE A 110 1.17 -4.01 -3.28
N ILE A 111 0.18 -4.47 -2.51
CA ILE A 111 -0.16 -3.89 -1.22
C ILE A 111 0.30 -4.85 -0.12
N GLY A 112 1.11 -4.35 0.82
CA GLY A 112 1.70 -5.12 1.90
C GLY A 112 1.31 -4.61 3.29
N CYS A 113 1.09 -5.53 4.23
CA CYS A 113 0.91 -5.25 5.65
C CYS A 113 1.26 -6.50 6.49
N PHE A 114 1.12 -6.42 7.81
CA PHE A 114 1.38 -7.56 8.70
C PHE A 114 0.53 -8.80 8.36
N LEU A 115 -0.71 -8.61 7.88
CA LEU A 115 -1.66 -9.70 7.62
C LEU A 115 -1.22 -10.61 6.47
N ASN A 116 -0.60 -10.04 5.43
CA ASN A 116 -0.23 -10.77 4.23
C ASN A 116 1.29 -10.92 4.01
N ALA A 117 2.13 -10.42 4.93
CA ALA A 117 3.58 -10.33 4.78
C ALA A 117 4.24 -11.63 4.31
N ARG A 118 3.93 -12.76 4.94
CA ARG A 118 4.52 -14.07 4.60
C ARG A 118 4.12 -14.54 3.19
N THR A 119 2.84 -14.42 2.85
CA THR A 119 2.34 -14.81 1.53
C THR A 119 2.92 -13.90 0.45
N LEU A 120 2.92 -12.59 0.71
CA LEU A 120 3.48 -11.59 -0.17
C LEU A 120 4.97 -11.83 -0.43
N ALA A 121 5.78 -12.04 0.62
CA ALA A 121 7.21 -12.29 0.49
C ALA A 121 7.51 -13.51 -0.39
N ARG A 122 6.73 -14.58 -0.26
CA ARG A 122 6.86 -15.79 -1.10
C ARG A 122 6.56 -15.50 -2.57
N VAL A 123 5.48 -14.77 -2.85
CA VAL A 123 5.08 -14.40 -4.22
C VAL A 123 6.12 -13.46 -4.84
N ILE A 124 6.51 -12.42 -4.11
CA ILE A 124 7.46 -11.42 -4.59
C ILE A 124 8.83 -12.03 -4.84
N GLY A 125 9.31 -12.90 -3.94
CA GLY A 125 10.60 -13.58 -4.13
C GLY A 125 10.65 -14.48 -5.40
N GLY A 126 9.53 -15.07 -5.80
CA GLY A 126 9.38 -15.77 -7.08
C GLY A 126 9.38 -14.79 -8.25
N LEU A 127 8.47 -13.83 -8.22
CA LEU A 127 8.27 -12.85 -9.30
C LEU A 127 9.54 -12.03 -9.59
N ALA A 128 10.28 -11.62 -8.55
CA ALA A 128 11.53 -10.89 -8.70
C ALA A 128 12.58 -11.69 -9.49
N ARG A 129 12.68 -13.00 -9.24
CA ARG A 129 13.57 -13.89 -10.00
C ARG A 129 13.11 -14.05 -11.45
N ASP A 130 11.82 -14.29 -11.66
CA ASP A 130 11.25 -14.55 -12.98
C ASP A 130 11.37 -13.32 -13.90
N LEU A 131 11.19 -12.14 -13.35
CA LEU A 131 11.28 -10.86 -14.08
C LEU A 131 12.69 -10.26 -14.06
N ASN A 132 13.62 -10.78 -13.25
CA ASN A 132 14.95 -10.21 -12.99
C ASN A 132 14.85 -8.72 -12.59
N ARG A 133 13.99 -8.40 -11.61
CA ARG A 133 13.74 -7.05 -11.14
C ARG A 133 14.05 -6.91 -9.66
N ASP A 134 14.52 -5.74 -9.27
CA ASP A 134 14.65 -5.35 -7.88
C ASP A 134 13.27 -5.08 -7.27
N VAL A 135 13.20 -5.03 -5.94
CA VAL A 135 11.97 -4.78 -5.18
C VAL A 135 12.14 -3.51 -4.35
N THR A 136 11.11 -2.67 -4.29
CA THR A 136 11.10 -1.49 -3.41
C THR A 136 9.86 -1.55 -2.52
N LEU A 137 10.07 -1.55 -1.19
CA LEU A 137 9.00 -1.34 -0.23
C LEU A 137 8.84 0.16 0.01
N ILE A 138 7.60 0.62 -0.01
CA ILE A 138 7.25 2.03 0.18
C ILE A 138 6.44 2.18 1.46
N ALA A 139 7.01 2.84 2.46
CA ALA A 139 6.24 3.33 3.60
C ALA A 139 5.39 4.52 3.13
N ALA A 140 4.06 4.42 3.19
CA ALA A 140 3.20 5.46 2.61
C ALA A 140 3.35 6.81 3.32
N GLY A 141 3.58 6.81 4.64
CA GLY A 141 3.63 8.01 5.44
C GLY A 141 2.26 8.67 5.62
N GLU A 142 2.20 9.76 6.38
CA GLU A 142 0.97 10.48 6.71
C GLU A 142 0.98 11.88 6.14
N VAL A 143 -0.04 12.24 5.34
CA VAL A 143 -0.22 13.61 4.83
C VAL A 143 -0.53 14.55 6.00
N GLN A 144 0.15 15.69 6.07
CA GLN A 144 -0.13 16.76 7.01
C GLN A 144 -1.14 17.75 6.40
N GLU A 145 -2.30 17.88 7.01
CA GLU A 145 -3.38 18.73 6.51
C GLU A 145 -3.13 20.25 6.73
N ASP A 146 -2.14 20.62 7.55
CA ASP A 146 -1.98 22.00 8.07
C ASP A 146 -0.95 22.86 7.32
N GLN A 147 -0.42 22.43 6.18
CA GLN A 147 0.53 23.22 5.42
C GLN A 147 0.00 23.56 4.01
N GLU A 148 -0.20 24.86 3.79
CA GLU A 148 -0.58 25.47 2.49
C GLU A 148 0.49 25.28 1.38
N ASP A 149 1.49 24.42 1.58
CA ASP A 149 2.56 24.21 0.61
C ASP A 149 2.15 23.16 -0.41
N ASP A 150 2.23 23.47 -1.70
CA ASP A 150 1.92 22.62 -2.85
C ASP A 150 2.72 21.30 -2.91
N LEU A 151 3.70 21.15 -2.07
CA LEU A 151 4.42 19.92 -1.78
C LEU A 151 3.80 19.26 -0.55
N GLN A 152 2.84 18.37 -0.74
CA GLN A 152 2.26 17.57 0.35
C GLN A 152 3.36 17.00 1.24
N THR A 153 3.69 17.73 2.31
CA THR A 153 4.68 17.31 3.28
C THR A 153 4.13 16.09 4.02
N ARG A 154 4.82 14.98 3.94
CA ARG A 154 4.43 13.76 4.64
C ARG A 154 5.20 13.64 5.93
N ARG A 155 4.48 13.29 6.99
CA ARG A 155 5.09 12.88 8.24
C ARG A 155 5.49 11.41 8.15
N PHE A 156 6.63 11.08 8.73
CA PHE A 156 7.06 9.69 8.91
C PHE A 156 6.03 8.91 9.74
N ALA A 157 5.54 7.81 9.20
CA ALA A 157 4.64 6.87 9.87
C ALA A 157 5.43 5.66 10.35
N ILE A 158 5.62 5.55 11.67
CA ILE A 158 6.44 4.48 12.26
C ILE A 158 5.84 3.11 12.01
N GLU A 159 4.52 2.99 11.99
CA GLU A 159 3.80 1.74 11.72
C GLU A 159 4.04 1.24 10.31
N ASP A 160 4.11 2.12 9.31
CA ASP A 160 4.39 1.75 7.93
C ASP A 160 5.83 1.28 7.77
N TYR A 161 6.76 1.97 8.41
CA TYR A 161 8.16 1.58 8.42
C TYR A 161 8.37 0.22 9.12
N LEU A 162 7.71 -0.01 10.25
CA LEU A 162 7.74 -1.31 10.94
C LEU A 162 7.06 -2.40 10.11
N GLY A 163 5.99 -2.07 9.39
CA GLY A 163 5.33 -2.96 8.45
C GLY A 163 6.26 -3.39 7.31
N CYS A 164 6.99 -2.44 6.71
CA CYS A 164 8.06 -2.72 5.75
C CYS A 164 9.10 -3.66 6.34
N GLY A 165 9.61 -3.32 7.52
CA GLY A 165 10.61 -4.14 8.22
C GLY A 165 10.14 -5.56 8.50
N PHE A 166 8.87 -5.75 8.88
CA PHE A 166 8.29 -7.06 9.10
C PHE A 166 8.22 -7.88 7.79
N ILE A 167 7.79 -7.28 6.68
CA ILE A 167 7.80 -7.94 5.37
C ILE A 167 9.23 -8.33 4.98
N LEU A 168 10.22 -7.48 5.25
CA LEU A 168 11.63 -7.76 4.99
C LEU A 168 12.17 -8.94 5.80
N THR A 169 11.60 -9.27 6.97
CA THR A 169 12.01 -10.48 7.72
C THR A 169 11.61 -11.77 7.01
N GLU A 170 10.59 -11.73 6.19
CA GLU A 170 10.07 -12.88 5.42
C GLU A 170 10.70 -12.98 4.02
N LEU A 171 11.30 -11.91 3.49
CA LEU A 171 11.96 -11.88 2.18
C LEU A 171 13.37 -12.46 2.27
N ARG A 172 13.68 -13.42 1.36
CA ARG A 172 15.01 -14.02 1.22
C ARG A 172 15.71 -13.45 -0.01
N MET A 173 16.09 -12.19 0.06
CA MET A 173 16.77 -11.45 -1.00
C MET A 173 17.88 -10.59 -0.39
N GLU A 174 18.80 -10.10 -1.21
CA GLU A 174 19.81 -9.13 -0.81
C GLU A 174 19.12 -7.80 -0.42
N LEU A 175 19.58 -7.16 0.63
CA LEU A 175 19.00 -5.91 1.14
C LEU A 175 20.01 -4.77 1.00
N THR A 176 19.52 -3.57 0.65
CA THR A 176 20.32 -2.36 0.81
C THR A 176 20.55 -2.05 2.31
N ALA A 177 21.45 -1.13 2.61
CA ALA A 177 21.73 -0.74 3.99
C ALA A 177 20.48 -0.20 4.70
N GLU A 178 19.67 0.60 4.02
CA GLU A 178 18.40 1.15 4.51
C GLU A 178 17.38 0.04 4.79
N ALA A 179 17.23 -0.90 3.85
CA ALA A 179 16.33 -2.05 4.00
C ALA A 179 16.77 -2.95 5.17
N GLU A 180 18.08 -3.16 5.36
CA GLU A 180 18.59 -3.93 6.49
C GLU A 180 18.32 -3.23 7.84
N LEU A 181 18.47 -1.91 7.92
CA LEU A 181 18.14 -1.13 9.11
C LEU A 181 16.62 -1.22 9.40
N CYS A 182 15.79 -1.07 8.37
CA CYS A 182 14.34 -1.21 8.47
C CYS A 182 13.97 -2.61 9.01
N ARG A 183 14.55 -3.67 8.46
CA ARG A 183 14.33 -5.04 8.90
C ARG A 183 14.72 -5.27 10.37
N ARG A 184 15.83 -4.68 10.82
CA ARG A 184 16.32 -4.80 12.20
C ARG A 184 15.39 -4.11 13.21
N SER A 185 14.80 -2.96 12.83
CA SER A 185 13.88 -2.21 13.70
C SER A 185 12.59 -2.97 14.02
N SER A 186 12.21 -3.93 13.19
CA SER A 186 10.97 -4.71 13.32
C SER A 186 11.15 -6.07 14.01
N ARG A 187 12.38 -6.42 14.43
CA ARG A 187 12.61 -7.66 15.19
C ARG A 187 12.19 -7.49 16.65
N PRO A 188 11.41 -8.42 17.22
CA PRO A 188 11.22 -8.45 18.66
C PRO A 188 12.56 -8.62 19.36
N ARG A 189 12.74 -7.92 20.47
CA ARG A 189 13.90 -8.06 21.36
C ARG A 189 13.84 -9.35 22.12
#